data_46324b75064f74714b74639d28286f78
#
_entry.id   46324b75064f74714b74639d28286f78
#
_cell.length_a   1.000
_cell.length_b   1.000
_cell.length_c   1.000
_cell.angle_alpha   90.00
_cell.angle_beta   90.00
_cell.angle_gamma   90.00
#
_symmetry.space_group_name_H-M   'P 1'
#
loop_
_entity.id
_entity.type
_entity.pdbx_description
1 polymer ?
#
loop_
_entity_poly.entity_id
_entity_poly.type
_entity_poly.pdbx_seq_one_letter_code
_entity_poly.pdbx_strand_id
1 'polypeptide(L)'
;MKNFKLMTQNKYLLLIFSVCLCSCTSHPKFDASPLLDYCQVQIGKSLSTLEDSTQMPRNILPSRGERHWNCTPIHDWTSGFWPGILWYAYEHSHDAALKGQAARYTSALYPVLDRKTDNHDLGFMMYCSLGNAYRLTGERIYKEMLLRAADSLATLFDERVGTIHSWPGMKRQKGWPHNTIIDNMLNLELLFWAAKNGGGKKLYDIALSHAEMTARNQFRDDYSTCHVVVYDTIGGKRISQLTHQGYADVSLWARGQAWAIYGFTMCYRETGEPSFLDTARKAADIYLERLPEDGVPYWDFDAPGIPNEPRDASAAAVVASALLELSTYVKDKGKAACYFDAATKMLETLSSPAYLSRDTNDAFLLHSTGHKPQNSEIDVSIIYADYYYIEALTRLDRINNNHKVTGR
;
A
#
# COMPACT_ATOMS: atom_id res chain seq x y z
N MET A 1 -30.19 62.83 48.27
CA MET A 1 -30.01 63.58 47.01
C MET A 1 -28.53 63.62 46.68
N LYS A 2 -28.04 62.69 45.86
CA LYS A 2 -26.71 62.75 45.25
C LYS A 2 -26.80 62.07 43.88
N ASN A 3 -26.61 62.84 42.83
CA ASN A 3 -26.59 62.45 41.44
C ASN A 3 -25.34 61.57 41.15
N PHE A 4 -25.54 60.41 40.57
CA PHE A 4 -24.46 59.61 39.96
C PHE A 4 -24.58 59.69 38.43
N LYS A 5 -23.63 60.33 37.83
CA LYS A 5 -23.40 60.35 36.36
C LYS A 5 -22.81 59.02 35.93
N LEU A 6 -23.50 58.30 35.05
CA LEU A 6 -22.92 57.18 34.32
C LEU A 6 -22.03 57.73 33.19
N MET A 7 -20.73 57.41 33.25
CA MET A 7 -19.78 57.59 32.13
C MET A 7 -19.81 56.32 31.29
N THR A 8 -20.33 56.42 30.08
CA THR A 8 -20.21 55.41 29.02
C THR A 8 -18.81 55.48 28.43
N GLN A 9 -18.01 54.43 28.67
CA GLN A 9 -16.73 54.18 27.95
C GLN A 9 -17.01 53.38 26.68
N ASN A 10 -16.89 54.02 25.52
CA ASN A 10 -16.82 53.38 24.22
C ASN A 10 -15.45 52.67 24.07
N LYS A 11 -15.41 51.36 24.13
CA LYS A 11 -14.24 50.58 23.72
C LYS A 11 -14.37 50.21 22.24
N TYR A 12 -13.63 50.90 21.41
CA TYR A 12 -13.39 50.52 20.03
C TYR A 12 -12.48 49.27 20.04
N LEU A 13 -13.04 48.12 19.65
CA LEU A 13 -12.31 46.89 19.42
C LEU A 13 -11.73 46.97 18.01
N LEU A 14 -10.44 47.27 17.87
CA LEU A 14 -9.72 47.14 16.60
C LEU A 14 -9.54 45.67 16.30
N LEU A 15 -10.33 45.14 15.36
CA LEU A 15 -10.04 43.83 14.74
C LEU A 15 -8.86 44.04 13.76
N ILE A 16 -7.68 43.58 14.17
CA ILE A 16 -6.54 43.44 13.26
C ILE A 16 -6.79 42.20 12.43
N PHE A 17 -7.24 42.36 11.19
CA PHE A 17 -7.22 41.32 10.17
C PHE A 17 -5.76 41.08 9.77
N SER A 18 -5.16 40.03 10.34
CA SER A 18 -3.88 39.53 9.86
C SER A 18 -4.13 38.83 8.53
N VAL A 19 -3.91 39.53 7.43
CA VAL A 19 -3.86 38.93 6.10
C VAL A 19 -2.57 38.15 6.03
N CYS A 20 -2.62 36.84 6.29
CA CYS A 20 -1.55 35.96 5.89
C CYS A 20 -1.45 35.97 4.36
N LEU A 21 -0.52 36.77 3.87
CA LEU A 21 -0.01 36.68 2.52
C LEU A 21 0.71 35.32 2.43
N CYS A 22 0.02 34.26 2.00
CA CYS A 22 0.67 33.05 1.50
C CYS A 22 1.53 33.47 0.30
N SER A 23 2.79 33.76 0.55
CA SER A 23 3.81 33.75 -0.48
C SER A 23 3.79 32.36 -1.11
N CYS A 24 3.30 32.24 -2.33
CA CYS A 24 3.60 31.08 -3.18
C CYS A 24 5.11 31.11 -3.48
N THR A 25 5.92 30.68 -2.53
CA THR A 25 7.26 30.22 -2.82
C THR A 25 7.07 28.89 -3.54
N SER A 26 7.31 28.85 -4.84
CA SER A 26 7.45 27.58 -5.57
C SER A 26 8.62 26.83 -4.91
N HIS A 27 8.29 25.91 -4.01
CA HIS A 27 9.30 24.95 -3.54
C HIS A 27 9.86 24.22 -4.77
N PRO A 28 11.18 23.99 -4.85
CA PRO A 28 11.72 23.18 -5.92
C PRO A 28 10.98 21.85 -5.94
N LYS A 29 10.52 21.46 -7.12
CA LYS A 29 9.75 20.23 -7.31
C LYS A 29 10.65 19.06 -6.89
N PHE A 30 10.18 18.19 -5.99
CA PHE A 30 10.93 17.02 -5.55
C PHE A 30 11.22 16.12 -6.76
N ASP A 31 12.49 15.89 -7.05
CA ASP A 31 12.95 15.11 -8.20
C ASP A 31 13.15 13.65 -7.80
N ALA A 32 12.37 12.76 -8.42
CA ALA A 32 12.44 11.33 -8.16
C ALA A 32 13.58 10.63 -8.91
N SER A 33 14.13 11.23 -9.97
CA SER A 33 15.10 10.57 -10.86
C SER A 33 16.37 10.11 -10.13
N PRO A 34 17.05 10.93 -9.29
CA PRO A 34 18.23 10.48 -8.56
C PRO A 34 17.95 9.34 -7.57
N LEU A 35 16.70 9.23 -7.10
CA LEU A 35 16.29 8.17 -6.18
C LEU A 35 15.95 6.87 -6.92
N LEU A 36 15.44 6.96 -8.13
CA LEU A 36 15.29 5.82 -9.03
C LEU A 36 16.66 5.25 -9.42
N ASP A 37 17.66 6.12 -9.66
CA ASP A 37 19.05 5.70 -9.87
C ASP A 37 19.64 5.02 -8.63
N TYR A 38 19.37 5.56 -7.41
CA TYR A 38 19.73 4.91 -6.17
C TYR A 38 19.12 3.50 -6.05
N CYS A 39 17.84 3.33 -6.39
CA CYS A 39 17.19 2.02 -6.39
C CYS A 39 17.91 1.04 -7.32
N GLN A 40 18.36 1.48 -8.50
CA GLN A 40 19.14 0.62 -9.43
C GLN A 40 20.47 0.16 -8.83
N VAL A 41 21.17 1.05 -8.11
CA VAL A 41 22.41 0.69 -7.41
C VAL A 41 22.15 -0.41 -6.37
N GLN A 42 21.09 -0.27 -5.57
CA GLN A 42 20.72 -1.27 -4.55
C GLN A 42 20.26 -2.59 -5.19
N ILE A 43 19.53 -2.54 -6.29
CA ILE A 43 19.19 -3.73 -7.10
C ILE A 43 20.46 -4.45 -7.56
N GLY A 44 21.47 -3.73 -8.03
CA GLY A 44 22.75 -4.31 -8.42
C GLY A 44 23.45 -5.06 -7.27
N LYS A 45 23.42 -4.48 -6.05
CA LYS A 45 23.93 -5.15 -4.84
C LYS A 45 23.13 -6.42 -4.54
N SER A 46 21.79 -6.35 -4.54
CA SER A 46 20.93 -7.50 -4.33
C SER A 46 21.18 -8.62 -5.35
N LEU A 47 21.23 -8.28 -6.64
CA LEU A 47 21.48 -9.27 -7.71
C LEU A 47 22.86 -9.94 -7.61
N SER A 48 23.85 -9.27 -7.01
CA SER A 48 25.17 -9.87 -6.80
C SER A 48 25.21 -10.97 -5.74
N THR A 49 24.18 -11.06 -4.90
CA THR A 49 24.04 -12.04 -3.81
C THR A 49 22.93 -13.04 -4.02
N LEU A 50 22.01 -12.77 -4.98
CA LEU A 50 20.86 -13.62 -5.29
C LEU A 50 21.18 -14.56 -6.47
N GLU A 51 21.40 -15.84 -6.18
CA GLU A 51 21.76 -16.84 -7.18
C GLU A 51 20.55 -17.58 -7.76
N ASP A 52 19.58 -17.94 -6.90
CA ASP A 52 18.43 -18.77 -7.24
C ASP A 52 17.15 -17.92 -7.40
N SER A 53 16.60 -17.89 -8.61
CA SER A 53 15.38 -17.13 -8.91
C SER A 53 14.10 -17.77 -8.32
N THR A 54 14.17 -18.95 -7.72
CA THR A 54 13.05 -19.55 -6.97
C THR A 54 13.04 -19.15 -5.49
N GLN A 55 14.07 -18.40 -5.07
CA GLN A 55 14.22 -17.82 -3.74
C GLN A 55 14.09 -16.29 -3.87
N MET A 56 13.02 -15.76 -3.32
CA MET A 56 12.67 -14.33 -3.43
C MET A 56 13.10 -13.55 -2.19
N PRO A 57 13.69 -12.36 -2.33
CA PRO A 57 13.95 -11.45 -1.21
C PRO A 57 12.71 -11.23 -0.35
N ARG A 58 12.87 -11.28 0.98
CA ARG A 58 11.78 -11.01 1.91
C ARG A 58 12.12 -9.90 2.91
N ASN A 59 13.16 -10.11 3.71
CA ASN A 59 13.57 -9.16 4.73
C ASN A 59 15.10 -9.21 4.97
N ILE A 60 15.61 -8.17 5.65
CA ILE A 60 16.96 -8.13 6.20
C ILE A 60 16.81 -7.76 7.67
N LEU A 61 17.40 -8.56 8.57
CA LEU A 61 17.25 -8.43 10.01
C LEU A 61 18.52 -7.82 10.64
N PRO A 62 18.62 -6.49 10.81
CA PRO A 62 19.81 -5.84 11.34
C PRO A 62 20.16 -6.30 12.75
N SER A 63 19.15 -6.67 13.56
CA SER A 63 19.34 -7.22 14.91
C SER A 63 20.14 -8.53 14.94
N ARG A 64 20.26 -9.22 13.78
CA ARG A 64 21.10 -10.41 13.59
C ARG A 64 22.42 -10.12 12.89
N GLY A 65 22.72 -8.85 12.61
CA GLY A 65 23.91 -8.47 11.87
C GLY A 65 23.83 -8.73 10.36
N GLU A 66 22.63 -8.98 9.83
CA GLU A 66 22.42 -9.27 8.42
C GLU A 66 22.53 -8.02 7.56
N ARG A 67 23.10 -8.17 6.37
CA ARG A 67 23.23 -7.11 5.36
C ARG A 67 22.64 -7.50 4.01
N HIS A 68 22.38 -8.78 3.82
CA HIS A 68 21.82 -9.36 2.60
C HIS A 68 20.44 -9.91 2.87
N TRP A 69 19.66 -10.09 1.80
CA TRP A 69 18.30 -10.58 1.89
C TRP A 69 18.20 -12.00 2.47
N ASN A 70 17.37 -12.19 3.48
CA ASN A 70 16.76 -13.47 3.74
C ASN A 70 15.74 -13.73 2.64
N CYS A 71 15.86 -14.88 2.00
CA CYS A 71 15.00 -15.25 0.90
C CYS A 71 13.91 -16.24 1.34
N THR A 72 12.81 -16.23 0.61
CA THR A 72 11.65 -17.09 0.83
C THR A 72 11.29 -17.81 -0.48
N PRO A 73 10.69 -19.02 -0.41
CA PRO A 73 10.24 -19.72 -1.61
C PRO A 73 9.17 -18.93 -2.38
N ILE A 74 9.02 -19.25 -3.66
CA ILE A 74 8.05 -18.62 -4.57
C ILE A 74 6.58 -18.65 -4.09
N HIS A 75 6.25 -19.52 -3.13
CA HIS A 75 4.90 -19.63 -2.55
C HIS A 75 4.64 -18.65 -1.39
N ASP A 76 5.62 -17.87 -0.97
CA ASP A 76 5.41 -16.82 0.03
C ASP A 76 4.65 -15.64 -0.60
N TRP A 77 3.76 -15.03 0.17
CA TRP A 77 2.93 -13.93 -0.29
C TRP A 77 3.73 -12.71 -0.82
N THR A 78 4.97 -12.57 -0.37
CA THR A 78 5.85 -11.46 -0.79
C THR A 78 6.57 -11.71 -2.12
N SER A 79 6.48 -12.91 -2.68
CA SER A 79 7.32 -13.36 -3.80
C SER A 79 7.17 -12.52 -5.08
N GLY A 80 6.04 -11.84 -5.28
CA GLY A 80 5.78 -11.00 -6.45
C GLY A 80 6.45 -9.62 -6.41
N PHE A 81 6.87 -9.14 -5.25
CA PHE A 81 7.40 -7.78 -5.12
C PHE A 81 8.77 -7.62 -5.75
N TRP A 82 9.67 -8.59 -5.57
CA TRP A 82 11.00 -8.51 -6.16
C TRP A 82 10.99 -8.41 -7.69
N PRO A 83 10.35 -9.32 -8.44
CA PRO A 83 10.24 -9.13 -9.88
C PRO A 83 9.53 -7.82 -10.26
N GLY A 84 8.55 -7.37 -9.47
CA GLY A 84 7.90 -6.07 -9.67
C GLY A 84 8.87 -4.88 -9.56
N ILE A 85 9.77 -4.90 -8.57
CA ILE A 85 10.86 -3.92 -8.41
C ILE A 85 11.75 -3.90 -9.65
N LEU A 86 12.14 -5.07 -10.14
CA LEU A 86 12.98 -5.17 -11.35
C LEU A 86 12.27 -4.59 -12.59
N TRP A 87 10.96 -4.77 -12.71
CA TRP A 87 10.19 -4.17 -13.80
C TRP A 87 10.11 -2.64 -13.70
N TYR A 88 9.95 -2.06 -12.50
CA TYR A 88 10.01 -0.61 -12.31
C TYR A 88 11.40 -0.05 -12.63
N ALA A 89 12.46 -0.74 -12.22
CA ALA A 89 13.82 -0.34 -12.57
C ALA A 89 14.09 -0.40 -14.09
N TYR A 90 13.57 -1.44 -14.77
CA TYR A 90 13.60 -1.51 -16.23
C TYR A 90 12.82 -0.37 -16.87
N GLU A 91 11.66 -0.02 -16.35
CA GLU A 91 10.86 1.09 -16.88
C GLU A 91 11.61 2.43 -16.84
N HIS A 92 12.37 2.67 -15.76
CA HIS A 92 13.18 3.88 -15.63
C HIS A 92 14.40 3.88 -16.56
N SER A 93 15.15 2.77 -16.58
CA SER A 93 16.47 2.71 -17.25
C SER A 93 16.43 2.26 -18.70
N HIS A 94 15.41 1.48 -19.08
CA HIS A 94 15.34 0.71 -20.32
C HIS A 94 16.53 -0.27 -20.52
N ASP A 95 17.20 -0.66 -19.43
CA ASP A 95 18.33 -1.59 -19.46
C ASP A 95 17.86 -3.02 -19.79
N ALA A 96 18.39 -3.58 -20.88
CA ALA A 96 18.07 -4.92 -21.35
C ALA A 96 18.49 -6.02 -20.35
N ALA A 97 19.55 -5.83 -19.57
CA ALA A 97 19.97 -6.78 -18.55
C ALA A 97 18.95 -6.83 -17.40
N LEU A 98 18.47 -5.67 -16.93
CA LEU A 98 17.39 -5.59 -15.94
C LEU A 98 16.10 -6.22 -16.46
N LYS A 99 15.72 -5.99 -17.73
CA LYS A 99 14.59 -6.68 -18.37
C LYS A 99 14.75 -8.20 -18.30
N GLY A 100 15.93 -8.71 -18.61
CA GLY A 100 16.24 -10.13 -18.55
C GLY A 100 16.08 -10.71 -17.13
N GLN A 101 16.58 -10.01 -16.11
CA GLN A 101 16.42 -10.41 -14.72
C GLN A 101 14.94 -10.36 -14.27
N ALA A 102 14.23 -9.29 -14.61
CA ALA A 102 12.80 -9.17 -14.32
C ALA A 102 11.99 -10.33 -14.91
N ALA A 103 12.24 -10.68 -16.17
CA ALA A 103 11.59 -11.82 -16.84
C ALA A 103 11.95 -13.16 -16.18
N ARG A 104 13.24 -13.36 -15.80
CA ARG A 104 13.71 -14.57 -15.11
C ARG A 104 12.99 -14.79 -13.78
N TYR A 105 12.92 -13.77 -12.90
CA TYR A 105 12.25 -13.87 -11.62
C TYR A 105 10.74 -13.94 -11.77
N THR A 106 10.15 -13.28 -12.76
CA THR A 106 8.72 -13.36 -13.07
C THR A 106 8.31 -14.77 -13.50
N SER A 107 9.08 -15.40 -14.40
CA SER A 107 8.77 -16.75 -14.87
C SER A 107 8.93 -17.82 -13.78
N ALA A 108 9.80 -17.59 -12.79
CA ALA A 108 9.95 -18.46 -11.64
C ALA A 108 8.67 -18.58 -10.79
N LEU A 109 7.73 -17.64 -10.91
CA LEU A 109 6.44 -17.67 -10.19
C LEU A 109 5.37 -18.57 -10.87
N TYR A 110 5.55 -18.98 -12.12
CA TYR A 110 4.53 -19.76 -12.84
C TYR A 110 4.06 -21.03 -12.08
N PRO A 111 4.95 -21.82 -11.44
CA PRO A 111 4.54 -23.01 -10.69
C PRO A 111 3.63 -22.73 -9.48
N VAL A 112 3.54 -21.49 -9.01
CA VAL A 112 2.58 -21.12 -7.96
C VAL A 112 1.15 -21.42 -8.38
N LEU A 113 0.86 -21.28 -9.67
CA LEU A 113 -0.46 -21.52 -10.25
C LEU A 113 -0.79 -23.02 -10.49
N ASP A 114 0.17 -23.91 -10.29
CA ASP A 114 -0.06 -25.37 -10.42
C ASP A 114 -0.72 -25.98 -9.17
N ARG A 115 -0.89 -25.18 -8.12
CA ARG A 115 -1.55 -25.56 -6.88
C ARG A 115 -2.85 -24.82 -6.69
N LYS A 116 -3.79 -25.42 -5.98
CA LYS A 116 -4.96 -24.72 -5.48
C LYS A 116 -4.51 -23.64 -4.50
N THR A 117 -4.96 -22.41 -4.73
CA THR A 117 -4.66 -21.33 -3.78
C THR A 117 -5.35 -21.55 -2.43
N ASP A 118 -4.66 -21.25 -1.35
CA ASP A 118 -5.12 -21.36 0.03
C ASP A 118 -5.05 -20.00 0.77
N ASN A 119 -4.69 -18.93 0.06
CA ASN A 119 -4.72 -17.56 0.58
C ASN A 119 -5.05 -16.57 -0.56
N HIS A 120 -5.41 -15.35 -0.17
CA HIS A 120 -5.82 -14.30 -1.10
C HIS A 120 -4.66 -13.52 -1.74
N ASP A 121 -3.43 -13.73 -1.28
CA ASP A 121 -2.26 -12.92 -1.68
C ASP A 121 -1.79 -13.21 -3.11
N LEU A 122 -2.52 -14.07 -3.82
CA LEU A 122 -2.22 -14.37 -5.23
C LEU A 122 -2.22 -13.11 -6.11
N GLY A 123 -3.00 -12.06 -5.74
CA GLY A 123 -2.93 -10.75 -6.38
C GLY A 123 -1.58 -10.07 -6.17
N PHE A 124 -1.08 -10.00 -4.95
CA PHE A 124 0.26 -9.47 -4.64
C PHE A 124 1.35 -10.24 -5.39
N MET A 125 1.28 -11.58 -5.37
CA MET A 125 2.28 -12.42 -6.01
C MET A 125 2.30 -12.25 -7.53
N MET A 126 1.13 -12.27 -8.17
CA MET A 126 1.03 -12.32 -9.63
C MET A 126 0.88 -10.93 -10.26
N TYR A 127 0.10 -10.02 -9.65
CA TYR A 127 -0.15 -8.75 -10.30
C TYR A 127 1.00 -7.75 -10.13
N CYS A 128 1.69 -7.74 -8.98
CA CYS A 128 2.89 -6.92 -8.81
C CYS A 128 4.03 -7.34 -9.76
N SER A 129 4.10 -8.62 -10.12
CA SER A 129 5.12 -9.18 -11.02
C SER A 129 4.65 -9.19 -12.49
N LEU A 130 3.76 -10.13 -12.84
CA LEU A 130 3.25 -10.33 -14.20
C LEU A 130 2.46 -9.13 -14.72
N GLY A 131 1.76 -8.39 -13.85
CA GLY A 131 1.04 -7.18 -14.22
C GLY A 131 1.98 -6.11 -14.78
N ASN A 132 3.10 -5.86 -14.09
CA ASN A 132 4.14 -4.96 -14.58
C ASN A 132 4.82 -5.50 -15.84
N ALA A 133 5.11 -6.82 -15.89
CA ALA A 133 5.66 -7.47 -17.06
C ALA A 133 4.78 -7.26 -18.30
N TYR A 134 3.48 -7.55 -18.19
CA TYR A 134 2.52 -7.37 -19.28
C TYR A 134 2.37 -5.91 -19.69
N ARG A 135 2.28 -5.01 -18.74
CA ARG A 135 2.16 -3.57 -18.99
C ARG A 135 3.33 -3.01 -19.82
N LEU A 136 4.54 -3.50 -19.56
CA LEU A 136 5.75 -2.99 -20.21
C LEU A 136 6.11 -3.72 -21.50
N THR A 137 5.68 -4.97 -21.69
CA THR A 137 6.10 -5.78 -22.84
C THR A 137 4.97 -6.16 -23.78
N GLY A 138 3.73 -6.24 -23.30
CA GLY A 138 2.60 -6.76 -24.07
C GLY A 138 2.68 -8.27 -24.35
N GLU A 139 3.63 -8.99 -23.74
CA GLU A 139 3.85 -10.42 -24.04
C GLU A 139 2.67 -11.27 -23.61
N ARG A 140 2.17 -12.10 -24.53
CA ARG A 140 0.95 -12.90 -24.37
C ARG A 140 1.03 -13.88 -23.18
N ILE A 141 2.18 -14.44 -22.89
CA ILE A 141 2.36 -15.39 -21.79
C ILE A 141 2.00 -14.77 -20.44
N TYR A 142 2.36 -13.50 -20.19
CA TYR A 142 2.02 -12.81 -18.94
C TYR A 142 0.51 -12.61 -18.79
N LYS A 143 -0.17 -12.26 -19.90
CA LYS A 143 -1.64 -12.16 -19.92
C LYS A 143 -2.30 -13.50 -19.58
N GLU A 144 -1.86 -14.58 -20.19
CA GLU A 144 -2.41 -15.92 -19.96
C GLU A 144 -2.23 -16.34 -18.49
N MET A 145 -1.05 -16.10 -17.90
CA MET A 145 -0.79 -16.42 -16.49
C MET A 145 -1.62 -15.54 -15.54
N LEU A 146 -1.80 -14.25 -15.85
CA LEU A 146 -2.66 -13.35 -15.05
C LEU A 146 -4.13 -13.79 -15.08
N LEU A 147 -4.67 -14.20 -16.23
CA LEU A 147 -6.03 -14.72 -16.32
C LEU A 147 -6.18 -16.00 -15.48
N ARG A 148 -5.22 -16.93 -15.57
CA ARG A 148 -5.19 -18.13 -14.75
C ARG A 148 -5.10 -17.82 -13.25
N ALA A 149 -4.31 -16.82 -12.86
CA ALA A 149 -4.21 -16.36 -11.47
C ALA A 149 -5.53 -15.77 -10.96
N ALA A 150 -6.22 -14.98 -11.79
CA ALA A 150 -7.51 -14.40 -11.44
C ALA A 150 -8.59 -15.48 -11.25
N ASP A 151 -8.65 -16.48 -12.13
CA ASP A 151 -9.56 -17.63 -11.97
C ASP A 151 -9.25 -18.42 -10.67
N SER A 152 -7.98 -18.61 -10.35
CA SER A 152 -7.55 -19.26 -9.10
C SER A 152 -7.97 -18.45 -7.87
N LEU A 153 -7.73 -17.14 -7.84
CA LEU A 153 -8.15 -16.26 -6.75
C LEU A 153 -9.68 -16.26 -6.57
N ALA A 154 -10.43 -16.25 -7.67
CA ALA A 154 -11.89 -16.27 -7.66
C ALA A 154 -12.47 -17.53 -6.98
N THR A 155 -11.71 -18.63 -6.89
CA THR A 155 -12.17 -19.85 -6.20
C THR A 155 -12.32 -19.67 -4.69
N LEU A 156 -11.74 -18.62 -4.10
CA LEU A 156 -11.86 -18.28 -2.68
C LEU A 156 -13.11 -17.44 -2.38
N PHE A 157 -13.87 -17.03 -3.39
CA PHE A 157 -15.08 -16.24 -3.19
C PHE A 157 -16.22 -17.06 -2.62
N ASP A 158 -16.85 -16.58 -1.56
CA ASP A 158 -18.07 -17.14 -1.00
C ASP A 158 -19.25 -16.21 -1.30
N GLU A 159 -20.21 -16.68 -2.11
CA GLU A 159 -21.37 -15.91 -2.56
C GLU A 159 -22.30 -15.48 -1.42
N ARG A 160 -22.38 -16.24 -0.33
CA ARG A 160 -23.23 -15.92 0.83
C ARG A 160 -22.66 -14.78 1.65
N VAL A 161 -21.32 -14.77 1.79
CA VAL A 161 -20.59 -13.71 2.48
C VAL A 161 -20.37 -12.51 1.57
N GLY A 162 -20.25 -12.74 0.27
CA GLY A 162 -19.96 -11.71 -0.72
C GLY A 162 -18.50 -11.28 -0.74
N THR A 163 -17.58 -12.11 -0.21
CA THR A 163 -16.15 -11.78 -0.11
C THR A 163 -15.24 -12.96 -0.46
N ILE A 164 -13.99 -12.63 -0.83
CA ILE A 164 -12.91 -13.59 -0.99
C ILE A 164 -12.38 -13.96 0.41
N HIS A 165 -12.29 -15.25 0.69
CA HIS A 165 -11.76 -15.78 1.94
C HIS A 165 -10.24 -15.53 2.01
N SER A 166 -9.79 -14.70 2.95
CA SER A 166 -8.38 -14.32 3.02
C SER A 166 -7.48 -15.47 3.48
N TRP A 167 -7.82 -16.08 4.61
CA TRP A 167 -7.02 -17.15 5.22
C TRP A 167 -7.87 -18.36 5.58
N PRO A 168 -8.14 -19.29 4.64
CA PRO A 168 -8.93 -20.49 4.91
C PRO A 168 -8.40 -21.35 6.06
N GLY A 169 -7.09 -21.38 6.26
CA GLY A 169 -6.43 -22.10 7.36
C GLY A 169 -6.83 -21.63 8.76
N MET A 170 -7.25 -20.36 8.91
CA MET A 170 -7.66 -19.78 10.19
C MET A 170 -8.96 -20.39 10.74
N LYS A 171 -9.77 -21.03 9.90
CA LYS A 171 -10.92 -21.81 10.36
C LYS A 171 -10.50 -22.90 11.35
N ARG A 172 -9.40 -23.59 11.08
CA ARG A 172 -8.86 -24.64 11.97
C ARG A 172 -8.08 -24.06 13.14
N GLN A 173 -7.32 -22.98 12.91
CA GLN A 173 -6.40 -22.42 13.90
C GLN A 173 -7.12 -21.54 14.94
N LYS A 174 -8.11 -20.76 14.51
CA LYS A 174 -8.79 -19.74 15.33
C LYS A 174 -10.31 -19.89 15.38
N GLY A 175 -10.88 -20.90 14.74
CA GLY A 175 -12.32 -21.07 14.66
C GLY A 175 -13.04 -20.02 13.80
N TRP A 176 -12.34 -19.31 12.90
CA TRP A 176 -12.95 -18.32 12.01
C TRP A 176 -13.56 -19.01 10.78
N PRO A 177 -14.88 -19.08 10.66
CA PRO A 177 -15.50 -19.84 9.55
C PRO A 177 -15.16 -19.28 8.18
N HIS A 178 -15.21 -17.96 8.04
CA HIS A 178 -14.74 -17.17 6.90
C HIS A 178 -14.18 -15.86 7.45
N ASN A 179 -13.06 -15.43 6.90
CA ASN A 179 -12.42 -14.19 7.31
C ASN A 179 -11.94 -13.39 6.10
N THR A 180 -11.98 -12.07 6.25
CA THR A 180 -11.35 -11.12 5.31
C THR A 180 -10.40 -10.24 6.09
N ILE A 181 -9.30 -9.87 5.47
CA ILE A 181 -8.41 -8.85 5.99
C ILE A 181 -8.37 -7.67 5.02
N ILE A 182 -8.05 -6.48 5.54
CA ILE A 182 -8.06 -5.25 4.74
C ILE A 182 -7.09 -5.30 3.56
N ASP A 183 -6.00 -6.05 3.69
CA ASP A 183 -4.97 -6.28 2.67
C ASP A 183 -5.55 -6.89 1.38
N ASN A 184 -6.66 -7.65 1.49
CA ASN A 184 -7.31 -8.27 0.33
C ASN A 184 -7.73 -7.23 -0.73
N MET A 185 -7.96 -5.99 -0.34
CA MET A 185 -8.28 -4.90 -1.27
C MET A 185 -7.25 -4.75 -2.38
N LEU A 186 -5.95 -5.00 -2.10
CA LEU A 186 -4.87 -4.90 -3.09
C LEU A 186 -4.92 -6.04 -4.12
N ASN A 187 -5.43 -7.20 -3.71
CA ASN A 187 -5.55 -8.38 -4.57
C ASN A 187 -6.70 -8.27 -5.60
N LEU A 188 -7.65 -7.35 -5.38
CA LEU A 188 -8.77 -7.12 -6.29
C LEU A 188 -8.35 -6.54 -7.65
N GLU A 189 -7.20 -5.86 -7.70
CA GLU A 189 -6.69 -5.27 -8.95
C GLU A 189 -6.48 -6.35 -10.04
N LEU A 190 -6.00 -7.53 -9.65
CA LEU A 190 -5.89 -8.68 -10.54
C LEU A 190 -7.24 -9.07 -11.17
N LEU A 191 -8.32 -9.08 -10.37
CA LEU A 191 -9.65 -9.45 -10.85
C LEU A 191 -10.25 -8.39 -11.77
N PHE A 192 -10.16 -7.11 -11.41
CA PHE A 192 -10.61 -6.02 -12.26
C PHE A 192 -9.86 -5.99 -13.60
N TRP A 193 -8.53 -6.15 -13.54
CA TRP A 193 -7.71 -6.24 -14.74
C TRP A 193 -8.10 -7.43 -15.62
N ALA A 194 -8.25 -8.61 -15.02
CA ALA A 194 -8.61 -9.83 -15.76
C ALA A 194 -9.96 -9.70 -16.43
N ALA A 195 -10.96 -9.12 -15.75
CA ALA A 195 -12.28 -8.88 -16.32
C ALA A 195 -12.22 -8.02 -17.60
N LYS A 196 -11.37 -6.99 -17.61
CA LYS A 196 -11.16 -6.09 -18.78
C LYS A 196 -10.33 -6.75 -19.89
N ASN A 197 -9.60 -7.83 -19.58
CA ASN A 197 -8.66 -8.48 -20.49
C ASN A 197 -9.11 -9.88 -20.97
N GLY A 198 -10.39 -10.22 -20.82
CA GLY A 198 -10.96 -11.45 -21.34
C GLY A 198 -11.36 -12.50 -20.31
N GLY A 199 -11.17 -12.24 -19.01
CA GLY A 199 -11.60 -13.11 -17.91
C GLY A 199 -13.11 -13.08 -17.62
N GLY A 200 -13.83 -12.12 -18.21
CA GLY A 200 -15.27 -12.04 -18.12
C GLY A 200 -15.83 -11.31 -16.89
N LYS A 201 -17.13 -10.99 -16.97
CA LYS A 201 -17.85 -10.15 -16.00
C LYS A 201 -17.85 -10.72 -14.57
N LYS A 202 -17.84 -12.04 -14.42
CA LYS A 202 -17.86 -12.70 -13.10
C LYS A 202 -16.69 -12.23 -12.20
N LEU A 203 -15.49 -12.06 -12.75
CA LEU A 203 -14.34 -11.58 -12.00
C LEU A 203 -14.53 -10.14 -11.53
N TYR A 204 -15.12 -9.29 -12.38
CA TYR A 204 -15.49 -7.93 -11.98
C TYR A 204 -16.50 -7.93 -10.82
N ASP A 205 -17.56 -8.74 -10.93
CA ASP A 205 -18.61 -8.81 -9.93
C ASP A 205 -18.08 -9.31 -8.57
N ILE A 206 -17.17 -10.27 -8.58
CA ILE A 206 -16.47 -10.75 -7.36
C ILE A 206 -15.68 -9.61 -6.71
N ALA A 207 -14.85 -8.90 -7.49
CA ALA A 207 -14.05 -7.80 -6.97
C ALA A 207 -14.92 -6.67 -6.42
N LEU A 208 -15.97 -6.29 -7.14
CA LEU A 208 -16.93 -5.26 -6.72
C LEU A 208 -17.62 -5.65 -5.42
N SER A 209 -18.18 -6.88 -5.35
CA SER A 209 -18.84 -7.39 -4.15
C SER A 209 -17.91 -7.37 -2.93
N HIS A 210 -16.65 -7.84 -3.10
CA HIS A 210 -15.67 -7.81 -2.01
C HIS A 210 -15.39 -6.38 -1.53
N ALA A 211 -15.16 -5.44 -2.45
CA ALA A 211 -14.89 -4.04 -2.12
C ALA A 211 -16.07 -3.40 -1.37
N GLU A 212 -17.31 -3.63 -1.82
CA GLU A 212 -18.52 -3.12 -1.16
C GLU A 212 -18.67 -3.70 0.27
N MET A 213 -18.43 -5.01 0.43
CA MET A 213 -18.53 -5.66 1.75
C MET A 213 -17.42 -5.17 2.68
N THR A 214 -16.22 -4.91 2.17
CA THR A 214 -15.11 -4.32 2.92
C THR A 214 -15.46 -2.89 3.37
N ALA A 215 -16.02 -2.06 2.48
CA ALA A 215 -16.47 -0.70 2.83
C ALA A 215 -17.51 -0.70 3.97
N ARG A 216 -18.41 -1.68 3.99
CA ARG A 216 -19.48 -1.79 5.02
C ARG A 216 -18.97 -2.35 6.35
N ASN A 217 -17.99 -3.24 6.34
CA ASN A 217 -17.71 -4.09 7.49
C ASN A 217 -16.31 -3.90 8.10
N GLN A 218 -15.34 -3.33 7.40
CA GLN A 218 -13.97 -3.16 7.90
C GLN A 218 -13.64 -1.74 8.37
N PHE A 219 -14.55 -0.80 8.22
CA PHE A 219 -14.39 0.54 8.78
C PHE A 219 -15.19 0.71 10.06
N ARG A 220 -14.65 1.52 10.98
CA ARG A 220 -15.36 2.10 12.12
C ARG A 220 -16.02 3.41 11.70
N ASP A 221 -16.82 4.01 12.58
CA ASP A 221 -17.56 5.24 12.30
C ASP A 221 -16.66 6.43 11.95
N ASP A 222 -15.41 6.44 12.44
CA ASP A 222 -14.40 7.45 12.16
C ASP A 222 -13.56 7.14 10.88
N TYR A 223 -13.90 6.10 10.13
CA TYR A 223 -13.15 5.61 8.98
C TYR A 223 -11.75 5.04 9.29
N SER A 224 -11.45 4.75 10.56
CA SER A 224 -10.35 3.87 10.90
C SER A 224 -10.68 2.42 10.55
N THR A 225 -9.70 1.63 10.10
CA THR A 225 -9.93 0.24 9.69
C THR A 225 -9.70 -0.74 10.83
N CYS A 226 -10.51 -1.81 10.90
CA CYS A 226 -10.10 -3.03 11.58
C CYS A 226 -9.33 -3.93 10.60
N HIS A 227 -8.38 -4.70 11.12
CA HIS A 227 -7.56 -5.58 10.27
C HIS A 227 -8.38 -6.75 9.72
N VAL A 228 -9.11 -7.47 10.59
CA VAL A 228 -9.82 -8.72 10.28
C VAL A 228 -11.30 -8.57 10.52
N VAL A 229 -12.11 -9.06 9.59
CA VAL A 229 -13.55 -9.29 9.79
C VAL A 229 -13.82 -10.78 9.65
N VAL A 230 -14.54 -11.34 10.61
CA VAL A 230 -15.01 -12.73 10.62
C VAL A 230 -16.49 -12.78 10.28
N TYR A 231 -16.86 -13.71 9.41
CA TYR A 231 -18.23 -13.87 8.92
C TYR A 231 -18.77 -15.28 9.22
N ASP A 232 -20.08 -15.34 9.45
CA ASP A 232 -20.85 -16.57 9.41
C ASP A 232 -21.07 -17.02 7.95
N THR A 233 -20.78 -18.28 7.66
CA THR A 233 -20.95 -18.86 6.32
C THR A 233 -22.35 -19.36 6.01
N ILE A 234 -23.28 -19.31 6.97
CA ILE A 234 -24.68 -19.72 6.79
C ILE A 234 -25.52 -18.53 6.33
N GLY A 235 -25.43 -17.42 7.09
CA GLY A 235 -26.20 -16.21 6.84
C GLY A 235 -25.40 -15.06 6.21
N GLY A 236 -24.08 -15.21 6.03
CA GLY A 236 -23.20 -14.17 5.50
C GLY A 236 -22.99 -12.97 6.43
N LYS A 237 -23.40 -13.06 7.70
CA LYS A 237 -23.36 -11.93 8.64
C LYS A 237 -21.97 -11.77 9.27
N ARG A 238 -21.59 -10.53 9.53
CA ARG A 238 -20.39 -10.22 10.31
C ARG A 238 -20.55 -10.73 11.75
N ILE A 239 -19.59 -11.52 12.22
CA ILE A 239 -19.49 -12.04 13.59
C ILE A 239 -18.66 -11.09 14.46
N SER A 240 -17.48 -10.68 13.97
CA SER A 240 -16.54 -9.86 14.74
C SER A 240 -15.63 -9.03 13.86
N GLN A 241 -15.09 -7.95 14.45
CA GLN A 241 -14.01 -7.14 13.94
C GLN A 241 -12.82 -7.29 14.87
N LEU A 242 -11.66 -7.65 14.36
CA LEU A 242 -10.47 -8.05 15.11
C LEU A 242 -9.21 -7.45 14.50
N THR A 243 -8.11 -7.62 15.22
CA THR A 243 -6.78 -7.45 14.65
C THR A 243 -5.98 -8.76 14.69
N HIS A 244 -4.98 -8.87 13.81
CA HIS A 244 -3.98 -9.92 13.83
C HIS A 244 -2.57 -9.34 13.89
N GLN A 245 -2.34 -8.22 13.19
CA GLN A 245 -1.04 -7.54 13.11
C GLN A 245 -1.02 -6.19 13.85
N GLY A 246 -2.17 -5.60 14.19
CA GLY A 246 -2.28 -4.38 14.99
C GLY A 246 -2.12 -4.63 16.50
N TYR A 247 -2.06 -3.54 17.26
CA TYR A 247 -1.89 -3.57 18.72
C TYR A 247 -3.10 -4.16 19.45
N ALA A 248 -4.30 -3.74 19.08
CA ALA A 248 -5.55 -4.18 19.68
C ALA A 248 -6.69 -4.17 18.65
N ASP A 249 -7.80 -4.89 18.92
CA ASP A 249 -8.95 -4.98 18.01
C ASP A 249 -9.56 -3.61 17.66
N VAL A 250 -9.40 -2.64 18.55
CA VAL A 250 -9.88 -1.26 18.40
C VAL A 250 -8.81 -0.28 17.94
N SER A 251 -7.54 -0.70 17.84
CA SER A 251 -6.43 0.16 17.43
C SER A 251 -6.41 0.38 15.91
N LEU A 252 -5.67 1.37 15.49
CA LEU A 252 -5.44 1.66 14.08
C LEU A 252 -4.05 1.19 13.65
N TRP A 253 -3.98 -0.02 13.12
CA TRP A 253 -2.77 -0.56 12.52
C TRP A 253 -2.40 0.24 11.26
N ALA A 254 -1.20 0.85 11.26
CA ALA A 254 -0.81 1.83 10.25
C ALA A 254 -0.82 1.25 8.82
N ARG A 255 -0.27 0.05 8.63
CA ARG A 255 -0.27 -0.59 7.30
C ARG A 255 -1.66 -1.06 6.88
N GLY A 256 -2.53 -1.45 7.81
CA GLY A 256 -3.93 -1.76 7.49
C GLY A 256 -4.67 -0.57 6.92
N GLN A 257 -4.50 0.61 7.53
CA GLN A 257 -5.08 1.84 7.00
C GLN A 257 -4.46 2.20 5.64
N ALA A 258 -3.16 1.99 5.46
CA ALA A 258 -2.47 2.19 4.18
C ALA A 258 -3.07 1.31 3.07
N TRP A 259 -3.33 0.04 3.36
CA TRP A 259 -4.00 -0.87 2.42
C TRP A 259 -5.38 -0.41 2.02
N ALA A 260 -6.17 0.13 2.97
CA ALA A 260 -7.47 0.70 2.67
C ALA A 260 -7.38 1.89 1.71
N ILE A 261 -6.48 2.85 1.99
CA ILE A 261 -6.32 4.05 1.14
C ILE A 261 -5.95 3.63 -0.29
N TYR A 262 -4.96 2.76 -0.44
CA TYR A 262 -4.53 2.26 -1.75
C TYR A 262 -5.65 1.48 -2.45
N GLY A 263 -6.23 0.49 -1.76
CA GLY A 263 -7.22 -0.40 -2.32
C GLY A 263 -8.49 0.31 -2.78
N PHE A 264 -9.02 1.26 -2.00
CA PHE A 264 -10.20 2.02 -2.41
C PHE A 264 -9.90 3.07 -3.48
N THR A 265 -8.70 3.63 -3.53
CA THR A 265 -8.25 4.47 -4.66
C THR A 265 -8.22 3.64 -5.95
N MET A 266 -7.64 2.44 -5.88
CA MET A 266 -7.63 1.49 -7.00
C MET A 266 -9.03 1.07 -7.41
N CYS A 267 -9.93 0.75 -6.48
CA CYS A 267 -11.31 0.40 -6.80
C CYS A 267 -12.04 1.54 -7.53
N TYR A 268 -11.83 2.80 -7.10
CA TYR A 268 -12.37 3.94 -7.84
C TYR A 268 -11.82 4.03 -9.27
N ARG A 269 -10.51 3.85 -9.46
CA ARG A 269 -9.90 3.80 -10.80
C ARG A 269 -10.55 2.76 -11.69
N GLU A 270 -10.83 1.57 -11.15
CA GLU A 270 -11.31 0.43 -11.92
C GLU A 270 -12.81 0.48 -12.23
N THR A 271 -13.60 1.09 -11.33
CA THR A 271 -15.08 1.07 -11.40
C THR A 271 -15.69 2.43 -11.73
N GLY A 272 -15.08 3.53 -11.34
CA GLY A 272 -15.65 4.87 -11.38
C GLY A 272 -16.69 5.14 -10.28
N GLU A 273 -16.92 4.21 -9.33
CA GLU A 273 -17.94 4.35 -8.29
C GLU A 273 -17.54 5.42 -7.25
N PRO A 274 -18.32 6.53 -7.13
CA PRO A 274 -17.95 7.66 -6.26
C PRO A 274 -17.83 7.29 -4.78
N SER A 275 -18.53 6.25 -4.32
CA SER A 275 -18.46 5.77 -2.94
C SER A 275 -17.06 5.27 -2.57
N PHE A 276 -16.33 4.64 -3.50
CA PHE A 276 -14.96 4.21 -3.27
C PHE A 276 -13.99 5.38 -3.16
N LEU A 277 -14.18 6.42 -3.98
CA LEU A 277 -13.38 7.65 -3.85
C LEU A 277 -13.62 8.34 -2.50
N ASP A 278 -14.88 8.41 -2.05
CA ASP A 278 -15.23 8.98 -0.75
C ASP A 278 -14.62 8.17 0.41
N THR A 279 -14.66 6.84 0.33
CA THR A 279 -14.03 5.94 1.31
C THR A 279 -12.51 6.12 1.34
N ALA A 280 -11.84 6.17 0.17
CA ALA A 280 -10.41 6.40 0.08
C ALA A 280 -10.00 7.75 0.70
N ARG A 281 -10.75 8.81 0.42
CA ARG A 281 -10.51 10.15 0.98
C ARG A 281 -10.63 10.17 2.50
N LYS A 282 -11.71 9.63 3.04
CA LYS A 282 -11.95 9.59 4.50
C LYS A 282 -10.88 8.75 5.21
N ALA A 283 -10.52 7.60 4.64
CA ALA A 283 -9.42 6.79 5.15
C ALA A 283 -8.07 7.53 5.13
N ALA A 284 -7.81 8.29 4.06
CA ALA A 284 -6.61 9.12 3.94
C ALA A 284 -6.60 10.27 4.95
N ASP A 285 -7.74 10.92 5.18
CA ASP A 285 -7.85 12.05 6.10
C ASP A 285 -7.51 11.63 7.53
N ILE A 286 -8.06 10.52 8.02
CA ILE A 286 -7.73 9.95 9.34
C ILE A 286 -6.26 9.54 9.44
N TYR A 287 -5.70 8.94 8.40
CA TYR A 287 -4.28 8.59 8.41
C TYR A 287 -3.40 9.83 8.54
N LEU A 288 -3.67 10.89 7.74
CA LEU A 288 -2.89 12.12 7.74
C LEU A 288 -3.04 12.91 9.06
N GLU A 289 -4.23 12.93 9.67
CA GLU A 289 -4.48 13.56 10.96
C GLU A 289 -3.64 12.92 12.08
N ARG A 290 -3.38 11.62 11.99
CA ARG A 290 -2.67 10.85 13.04
C ARG A 290 -1.18 10.68 12.78
N LEU A 291 -0.68 11.15 11.65
CA LEU A 291 0.74 11.03 11.31
C LEU A 291 1.63 11.85 12.23
N PRO A 292 2.79 11.30 12.63
CA PRO A 292 3.88 12.10 13.20
C PRO A 292 4.36 13.18 12.22
N GLU A 293 5.02 14.22 12.77
CA GLU A 293 5.49 15.37 11.99
C GLU A 293 6.41 15.00 10.82
N ASP A 294 7.20 13.93 10.97
CA ASP A 294 8.12 13.42 9.95
C ASP A 294 7.41 12.67 8.79
N GLY A 295 6.11 12.39 8.90
CA GLY A 295 5.32 11.75 7.86
C GLY A 295 5.49 10.22 7.78
N VAL A 296 6.24 9.58 8.68
CA VAL A 296 6.36 8.11 8.76
C VAL A 296 5.63 7.61 10.00
N PRO A 297 4.62 6.74 9.89
CA PRO A 297 3.84 6.30 11.04
C PRO A 297 4.63 5.38 11.96
N TYR A 298 4.19 5.30 13.21
CA TYR A 298 4.48 4.14 14.04
C TYR A 298 3.74 2.91 13.47
N TRP A 299 4.18 1.70 13.82
CA TRP A 299 3.57 0.46 13.33
C TRP A 299 2.06 0.36 13.61
N ASP A 300 1.61 0.99 14.70
CA ASP A 300 0.20 1.17 15.06
C ASP A 300 0.05 2.56 15.72
N PHE A 301 -0.97 3.31 15.32
CA PHE A 301 -1.18 4.68 15.82
C PHE A 301 -1.60 4.74 17.29
N ASP A 302 -2.06 3.63 17.86
CA ASP A 302 -2.47 3.50 19.26
C ASP A 302 -1.47 2.69 20.08
N ALA A 303 -0.28 2.44 19.57
CA ALA A 303 0.75 1.71 20.28
C ALA A 303 1.14 2.44 21.58
N PRO A 304 1.15 1.76 22.76
CA PRO A 304 1.22 2.42 24.06
C PRO A 304 2.58 3.05 24.36
N GLY A 305 3.63 2.65 23.67
CA GLY A 305 4.99 3.14 23.89
C GLY A 305 5.37 4.34 23.01
N ILE A 306 4.46 4.93 22.24
CA ILE A 306 4.74 6.14 21.46
C ILE A 306 5.22 7.25 22.40
N PRO A 307 6.33 7.96 22.08
CA PRO A 307 7.05 7.99 20.79
C PRO A 307 8.21 6.97 20.63
N ASN A 308 8.35 6.01 21.52
CA ASN A 308 9.45 5.03 21.49
C ASN A 308 9.08 3.71 20.78
N GLU A 309 8.00 3.70 20.03
CA GLU A 309 7.57 2.56 19.22
C GLU A 309 8.30 2.50 17.87
N PRO A 310 8.47 1.30 17.28
CA PRO A 310 9.07 1.17 15.96
C PRO A 310 8.21 1.84 14.89
N ARG A 311 8.90 2.38 13.88
CA ARG A 311 8.27 2.97 12.69
C ARG A 311 7.87 1.88 11.69
N ASP A 312 7.01 2.24 10.77
CA ASP A 312 6.69 1.38 9.61
C ASP A 312 6.85 2.16 8.30
N ALA A 313 8.09 2.14 7.77
CA ALA A 313 8.40 2.75 6.47
C ALA A 313 7.58 2.13 5.33
N SER A 314 7.19 0.85 5.45
CA SER A 314 6.35 0.21 4.44
C SER A 314 4.96 0.84 4.35
N ALA A 315 4.34 1.18 5.49
CA ALA A 315 3.06 1.87 5.50
C ALA A 315 3.15 3.26 4.86
N ALA A 316 4.23 4.02 5.16
CA ALA A 316 4.46 5.32 4.51
C ALA A 316 4.65 5.20 3.00
N ALA A 317 5.41 4.21 2.51
CA ALA A 317 5.62 3.98 1.09
C ALA A 317 4.31 3.64 0.35
N VAL A 318 3.47 2.77 0.93
CA VAL A 318 2.14 2.44 0.39
C VAL A 318 1.25 3.67 0.32
N VAL A 319 1.20 4.47 1.40
CA VAL A 319 0.35 5.67 1.43
C VAL A 319 0.87 6.74 0.47
N ALA A 320 2.18 6.95 0.38
CA ALA A 320 2.75 7.90 -0.60
C ALA A 320 2.33 7.52 -2.02
N SER A 321 2.45 6.23 -2.40
CA SER A 321 2.00 5.74 -3.70
C SER A 321 0.50 5.95 -3.92
N ALA A 322 -0.32 5.63 -2.90
CA ALA A 322 -1.77 5.79 -2.97
C ALA A 322 -2.21 7.25 -3.09
N LEU A 323 -1.62 8.16 -2.30
CA LEU A 323 -1.98 9.58 -2.29
C LEU A 323 -1.60 10.30 -3.59
N LEU A 324 -0.48 9.93 -4.23
CA LEU A 324 -0.12 10.43 -5.56
C LEU A 324 -1.22 10.12 -6.57
N GLU A 325 -1.76 8.90 -6.55
CA GLU A 325 -2.87 8.54 -7.43
C GLU A 325 -4.18 9.21 -7.00
N LEU A 326 -4.54 9.16 -5.71
CA LEU A 326 -5.76 9.75 -5.15
C LEU A 326 -5.87 11.24 -5.47
N SER A 327 -4.75 11.98 -5.39
CA SER A 327 -4.70 13.41 -5.69
C SER A 327 -5.19 13.75 -7.10
N THR A 328 -5.03 12.83 -8.06
CA THR A 328 -5.47 13.04 -9.46
C THR A 328 -6.98 12.90 -9.65
N TYR A 329 -7.69 12.28 -8.72
CA TYR A 329 -9.13 12.05 -8.78
C TYR A 329 -9.95 13.06 -8.00
N VAL A 330 -9.34 13.78 -7.07
CA VAL A 330 -10.03 14.73 -6.19
C VAL A 330 -10.26 16.05 -6.93
N LYS A 331 -11.55 16.45 -7.04
CA LYS A 331 -11.94 17.68 -7.76
C LYS A 331 -11.58 18.95 -7.00
N ASP A 332 -11.63 18.93 -5.67
CA ASP A 332 -11.20 20.04 -4.82
C ASP A 332 -9.68 20.20 -4.91
N LYS A 333 -9.24 21.31 -5.52
CA LYS A 333 -7.82 21.57 -5.78
C LYS A 333 -6.98 21.70 -4.50
N GLY A 334 -7.57 22.27 -3.44
CA GLY A 334 -6.89 22.40 -2.15
C GLY A 334 -6.64 21.02 -1.50
N LYS A 335 -7.66 20.16 -1.54
CA LYS A 335 -7.56 18.80 -1.02
C LYS A 335 -6.64 17.93 -1.87
N ALA A 336 -6.70 18.06 -3.20
CA ALA A 336 -5.79 17.37 -4.12
C ALA A 336 -4.33 17.76 -3.84
N ALA A 337 -4.04 19.06 -3.67
CA ALA A 337 -2.72 19.55 -3.30
C ALA A 337 -2.28 19.00 -1.94
N CYS A 338 -3.16 18.99 -0.92
CA CYS A 338 -2.86 18.42 0.40
C CYS A 338 -2.40 16.96 0.31
N TYR A 339 -3.07 16.12 -0.49
CA TYR A 339 -2.66 14.72 -0.69
C TYR A 339 -1.33 14.59 -1.43
N PHE A 340 -1.14 15.38 -2.48
CA PHE A 340 0.12 15.41 -3.23
C PHE A 340 1.30 15.87 -2.36
N ASP A 341 1.14 16.93 -1.58
CA ASP A 341 2.16 17.45 -0.69
C ASP A 341 2.50 16.46 0.44
N ALA A 342 1.49 15.81 1.01
CA ALA A 342 1.70 14.77 2.00
C ALA A 342 2.48 13.58 1.44
N ALA A 343 2.15 13.12 0.24
CA ALA A 343 2.88 12.04 -0.43
C ALA A 343 4.34 12.44 -0.71
N THR A 344 4.56 13.65 -1.20
CA THR A 344 5.90 14.19 -1.47
C THR A 344 6.72 14.28 -0.18
N LYS A 345 6.14 14.79 0.90
CA LYS A 345 6.81 14.84 2.22
C LYS A 345 7.19 13.46 2.74
N MET A 346 6.30 12.46 2.60
CA MET A 346 6.63 11.07 2.96
C MET A 346 7.82 10.55 2.15
N LEU A 347 7.83 10.80 0.83
CA LEU A 347 8.94 10.40 -0.04
C LEU A 347 10.24 11.13 0.31
N GLU A 348 10.20 12.43 0.63
CA GLU A 348 11.36 13.19 1.11
C GLU A 348 11.94 12.58 2.39
N THR A 349 11.09 12.25 3.36
CA THR A 349 11.52 11.61 4.61
C THR A 349 12.10 10.22 4.36
N LEU A 350 11.40 9.36 3.59
CA LEU A 350 11.88 8.03 3.24
C LEU A 350 13.19 8.08 2.43
N SER A 351 13.44 9.16 1.71
CA SER A 351 14.67 9.39 0.93
C SER A 351 15.79 10.05 1.74
N SER A 352 15.57 10.31 3.02
CA SER A 352 16.59 10.88 3.91
C SER A 352 17.63 9.84 4.33
N PRO A 353 18.81 10.27 4.82
CA PRO A 353 19.82 9.36 5.37
C PRO A 353 19.32 8.49 6.53
N ALA A 354 18.23 8.86 7.19
CA ALA A 354 17.64 8.09 8.28
C ALA A 354 16.92 6.82 7.77
N TYR A 355 16.37 6.85 6.57
CA TYR A 355 15.57 5.74 6.04
C TYR A 355 16.21 5.01 4.85
N LEU A 356 17.08 5.68 4.05
CA LEU A 356 17.77 4.99 2.97
C LEU A 356 18.83 4.04 3.51
N SER A 357 18.83 2.80 3.08
CA SER A 357 19.77 1.77 3.51
C SER A 357 21.21 2.05 3.05
N ARG A 358 21.40 2.61 1.87
CA ARG A 358 22.70 2.93 1.27
C ARG A 358 23.69 1.77 1.41
N ASP A 359 24.72 1.96 2.25
CA ASP A 359 25.76 0.96 2.50
C ASP A 359 25.47 0.09 3.74
N THR A 360 24.32 0.28 4.39
CA THR A 360 23.91 -0.51 5.55
C THR A 360 23.54 -1.93 5.15
N ASN A 361 22.70 -2.07 4.12
CA ASN A 361 22.27 -3.36 3.58
C ASN A 361 21.80 -3.23 2.11
N ASP A 362 21.31 -4.33 1.51
CA ASP A 362 20.95 -4.39 0.09
C ASP A 362 19.56 -3.86 -0.23
N ALA A 363 18.72 -3.55 0.75
CA ALA A 363 17.38 -3.00 0.54
C ALA A 363 17.41 -1.52 0.15
N PHE A 364 16.27 -0.95 -0.21
CA PHE A 364 16.14 0.49 -0.41
C PHE A 364 15.93 1.21 0.92
N LEU A 365 15.02 0.68 1.76
CA LEU A 365 14.55 1.32 2.97
C LEU A 365 14.89 0.52 4.22
N LEU A 366 15.11 1.26 5.31
CA LEU A 366 15.19 0.79 6.68
C LEU A 366 13.85 1.01 7.41
N HIS A 367 13.75 0.51 8.65
CA HIS A 367 12.73 0.88 9.64
C HIS A 367 11.29 0.53 9.26
N SER A 368 11.07 -0.69 8.75
CA SER A 368 9.73 -1.27 8.58
C SER A 368 9.39 -2.23 9.71
N THR A 369 8.09 -2.41 9.97
CA THR A 369 7.60 -3.36 10.97
C THR A 369 6.56 -4.30 10.36
N GLY A 370 6.91 -5.58 10.19
CA GLY A 370 6.05 -6.59 9.59
C GLY A 370 4.95 -7.07 10.54
N HIS A 371 5.33 -7.70 11.67
CA HIS A 371 4.35 -8.30 12.59
C HIS A 371 4.79 -8.21 14.05
N LYS A 372 4.63 -7.04 14.67
CA LYS A 372 5.06 -6.80 16.06
C LYS A 372 4.38 -7.71 17.09
N PRO A 373 3.06 -8.00 17.03
CA PRO A 373 2.43 -8.90 17.99
C PRO A 373 3.02 -10.32 18.02
N GLN A 374 3.65 -10.78 16.94
CA GLN A 374 4.37 -12.06 16.89
C GLN A 374 5.87 -11.91 17.10
N ASN A 375 6.34 -10.74 17.49
CA ASN A 375 7.76 -10.42 17.65
C ASN A 375 8.57 -10.77 16.38
N SER A 376 8.00 -10.49 15.22
CA SER A 376 8.56 -10.81 13.90
C SER A 376 8.69 -9.55 13.05
N GLU A 377 9.83 -9.41 12.36
CA GLU A 377 10.11 -8.33 11.43
C GLU A 377 9.89 -6.93 12.04
N ILE A 378 10.53 -6.67 13.19
CA ILE A 378 10.45 -5.38 13.89
C ILE A 378 11.69 -4.56 13.57
N ASP A 379 11.51 -3.33 13.09
CA ASP A 379 12.57 -2.39 12.73
C ASP A 379 13.58 -3.01 11.73
N VAL A 380 13.09 -3.45 10.59
CA VAL A 380 13.83 -4.20 9.58
C VAL A 380 13.65 -3.60 8.19
N SER A 381 14.45 -4.05 7.22
CA SER A 381 14.15 -3.84 5.80
C SER A 381 13.23 -4.94 5.29
N ILE A 382 12.20 -4.57 4.51
CA ILE A 382 11.17 -5.48 4.01
C ILE A 382 10.92 -5.22 2.53
N ILE A 383 10.80 -6.27 1.73
CA ILE A 383 10.71 -6.16 0.27
C ILE A 383 9.50 -5.36 -0.23
N TYR A 384 8.35 -5.42 0.45
CA TYR A 384 7.19 -4.64 0.03
C TYR A 384 7.31 -3.14 0.36
N ALA A 385 8.15 -2.74 1.33
CA ALA A 385 8.51 -1.33 1.51
C ALA A 385 9.24 -0.80 0.28
N ASP A 386 10.22 -1.56 -0.21
CA ASP A 386 11.00 -1.22 -1.40
C ASP A 386 10.13 -1.19 -2.66
N TYR A 387 9.20 -2.14 -2.80
CA TYR A 387 8.27 -2.17 -3.93
C TYR A 387 7.40 -0.92 -4.00
N TYR A 388 6.74 -0.55 -2.90
CA TYR A 388 5.87 0.62 -2.89
C TYR A 388 6.65 1.93 -2.93
N TYR A 389 7.89 1.95 -2.45
CA TYR A 389 8.77 3.11 -2.57
C TYR A 389 9.14 3.38 -4.04
N ILE A 390 9.64 2.39 -4.77
CA ILE A 390 9.97 2.57 -6.20
C ILE A 390 8.72 2.83 -7.05
N GLU A 391 7.57 2.23 -6.70
CA GLU A 391 6.29 2.55 -7.34
C GLU A 391 5.91 4.02 -7.12
N ALA A 392 6.00 4.52 -5.88
CA ALA A 392 5.69 5.91 -5.56
C ALA A 392 6.61 6.89 -6.27
N LEU A 393 7.93 6.61 -6.31
CA LEU A 393 8.89 7.41 -7.08
C LEU A 393 8.54 7.44 -8.57
N THR A 394 8.19 6.28 -9.15
CA THR A 394 7.78 6.18 -10.55
C THR A 394 6.49 6.95 -10.84
N ARG A 395 5.51 6.89 -9.92
CA ARG A 395 4.27 7.67 -10.01
C ARG A 395 4.55 9.18 -9.96
N LEU A 396 5.41 9.61 -9.04
CA LEU A 396 5.80 11.01 -8.92
C LEU A 396 6.53 11.50 -10.17
N ASP A 397 7.48 10.72 -10.69
CA ASP A 397 8.20 11.05 -11.93
C ASP A 397 7.22 11.22 -13.10
N ARG A 398 6.25 10.30 -13.25
CA ARG A 398 5.21 10.40 -14.29
C ARG A 398 4.37 11.66 -14.14
N ILE A 399 3.93 12.01 -12.92
CA ILE A 399 3.17 13.24 -12.67
C ILE A 399 4.04 14.45 -13.03
N ASN A 400 5.30 14.44 -12.63
CA ASN A 400 6.25 15.49 -12.90
C ASN A 400 6.46 15.73 -14.40
N ASN A 401 6.37 14.68 -15.19
CA ASN A 401 6.53 14.70 -16.66
C ASN A 401 5.17 14.73 -17.40
N ASN A 402 4.06 15.02 -16.70
CA ASN A 402 2.69 15.08 -17.24
C ASN A 402 2.20 13.77 -17.88
N HIS A 403 2.70 12.65 -17.43
CA HIS A 403 2.23 11.32 -17.82
C HIS A 403 1.09 10.83 -16.91
N LYS A 404 0.37 9.77 -17.33
CA LYS A 404 -0.62 9.13 -16.45
C LYS A 404 0.08 8.49 -15.25
N VAL A 405 -0.42 8.78 -14.07
CA VAL A 405 0.19 8.34 -12.79
C VAL A 405 0.40 6.83 -12.68
N THR A 406 -0.51 6.02 -13.19
CA THR A 406 -0.41 4.56 -13.13
C THR A 406 0.30 3.92 -14.32
N GLY A 407 0.52 4.68 -15.42
CA GLY A 407 1.07 4.14 -16.68
C GLY A 407 0.19 3.09 -17.36
N ARG A 408 -1.11 3.03 -17.02
CA ARG A 408 -2.08 2.04 -17.51
C ARG A 408 -3.15 2.67 -18.39
#